data_3821f1aa1496b06000ac738129c24133
#
_entry.id   3821f1aa1496b06000ac738129c24133
#
_cell.length_a   1.000
_cell.length_b   1.000
_cell.length_c   1.000
_cell.angle_alpha   90.00
_cell.angle_beta   90.00
_cell.angle_gamma   90.00
#
_symmetry.space_group_name_H-M   'P 1'
#
loop_
_entity.id
_entity.type
_entity.pdbx_description
1 polymer ?
#
loop_
_entity_poly.entity_id
_entity_poly.type
_entity_poly.pdbx_seq_one_letter_code
_entity_poly.pdbx_strand_id
1 'polypeptide(L)'
;MVDQNVLQELSSQRLPHQLIAVDATSALGGVILNFQLADYWFASCQKCLGLPAGLGLLIVSPAAIERGRLLGERSHYNSFLNLVEHARKEQTHYTPNVLNIYLLWRTLAAGPSIVVTDRRLRDRMVGLNSIIQSNGAIDWLVSNASLRSPTVITIKTSDPLELKERALSQKMILGNGYGVWKEITVRIANFPAMGDIEFRIFMEWMSNL
;
A
#
# COMPACT_ATOMS: atom_id res chain seq x y z
N MET A 1 3.83 2.99 -6.42
CA MET A 1 4.20 1.56 -6.21
C MET A 1 5.59 1.51 -5.59
N VAL A 2 5.88 0.52 -4.76
CA VAL A 2 7.27 0.21 -4.39
C VAL A 2 7.89 -0.57 -5.54
N ASP A 3 8.79 0.07 -6.28
CA ASP A 3 9.53 -0.57 -7.38
C ASP A 3 10.81 -1.22 -6.84
N GLN A 4 10.84 -2.54 -6.85
CA GLN A 4 11.96 -3.29 -6.29
C GLN A 4 13.24 -3.20 -7.15
N ASN A 5 13.11 -2.96 -8.47
CA ASN A 5 14.29 -2.75 -9.32
C ASN A 5 14.96 -1.42 -8.99
N VAL A 6 14.16 -0.36 -8.79
CA VAL A 6 14.68 0.94 -8.32
C VAL A 6 15.33 0.80 -6.93
N LEU A 7 14.70 0.06 -6.01
CA LEU A 7 15.31 -0.20 -4.70
C LEU A 7 16.62 -0.98 -4.79
N GLN A 8 16.69 -1.98 -5.67
CA GLN A 8 17.91 -2.75 -5.92
C GLN A 8 19.03 -1.84 -6.42
N GLU A 9 18.72 -0.97 -7.37
CA GLU A 9 19.68 0.00 -7.90
C GLU A 9 20.14 0.97 -6.81
N LEU A 10 19.22 1.60 -6.09
CA LEU A 10 19.54 2.49 -4.97
C LEU A 10 20.37 1.79 -3.90
N SER A 11 20.03 0.56 -3.55
CA SER A 11 20.78 -0.23 -2.56
C SER A 11 22.20 -0.53 -3.01
N SER A 12 22.42 -0.75 -4.31
CA SER A 12 23.76 -1.02 -4.86
C SER A 12 24.64 0.23 -4.97
N GLN A 13 24.04 1.42 -5.10
CA GLN A 13 24.74 2.69 -5.32
C GLN A 13 24.88 3.53 -4.04
N ARG A 14 24.22 3.16 -2.96
CA ARG A 14 24.23 3.94 -1.72
C ARG A 14 25.63 3.98 -1.07
N LEU A 15 25.94 5.11 -0.46
CA LEU A 15 27.14 5.24 0.37
C LEU A 15 26.96 4.51 1.71
N PRO A 16 28.04 4.09 2.38
CA PRO A 16 27.97 3.30 3.62
C PRO A 16 27.17 3.93 4.77
N HIS A 17 27.06 5.27 4.79
CA HIS A 17 26.32 6.02 5.82
C HIS A 17 24.87 6.36 5.42
N GLN A 18 24.46 6.05 4.20
CA GLN A 18 23.11 6.30 3.72
C GLN A 18 22.17 5.16 4.09
N LEU A 19 20.96 5.51 4.51
CA LEU A 19 19.87 4.58 4.76
C LEU A 19 18.75 4.81 3.75
N ILE A 20 18.09 3.73 3.37
CA ILE A 20 16.91 3.79 2.50
C ILE A 20 15.67 3.62 3.36
N ALA A 21 14.77 4.59 3.31
CA ALA A 21 13.45 4.53 3.93
C ALA A 21 12.36 4.36 2.85
N VAL A 22 11.44 3.44 3.08
CA VAL A 22 10.37 3.11 2.12
C VAL A 22 9.01 3.25 2.78
N ASP A 23 8.16 4.09 2.19
CA ASP A 23 6.73 4.08 2.48
C ASP A 23 6.08 2.89 1.75
N ALA A 24 5.78 1.85 2.49
CA ALA A 24 5.10 0.66 2.00
C ALA A 24 3.60 0.64 2.36
N THR A 25 3.02 1.79 2.74
CA THR A 25 1.65 1.88 3.25
C THR A 25 0.61 1.22 2.35
N SER A 26 0.75 1.35 1.03
CA SER A 26 -0.18 0.73 0.08
C SER A 26 0.34 -0.57 -0.53
N ALA A 27 1.47 -1.09 -0.06
CA ALA A 27 2.13 -2.27 -0.62
C ALA A 27 2.22 -3.44 0.39
N LEU A 28 2.50 -3.14 1.67
CA LEU A 28 2.70 -4.14 2.71
C LEU A 28 1.44 -4.97 2.93
N GLY A 29 1.58 -6.30 2.79
CA GLY A 29 0.47 -7.24 2.86
C GLY A 29 -0.31 -7.43 1.55
N GLY A 30 0.04 -6.69 0.47
CA GLY A 30 -0.57 -6.82 -0.85
C GLY A 30 0.37 -7.37 -1.91
N VAL A 31 1.65 -7.03 -1.84
CA VAL A 31 2.66 -7.47 -2.81
C VAL A 31 3.87 -8.05 -2.10
N ILE A 32 4.60 -8.91 -2.82
CA ILE A 32 5.88 -9.45 -2.32
C ILE A 32 6.88 -8.29 -2.23
N LEU A 33 7.50 -8.11 -1.08
CA LEU A 33 8.54 -7.12 -0.81
C LEU A 33 9.81 -7.81 -0.34
N ASN A 34 10.96 -7.41 -0.89
CA ASN A 34 12.26 -7.81 -0.38
C ASN A 34 12.75 -6.80 0.65
N PHE A 35 12.55 -7.12 1.93
CA PHE A 35 12.92 -6.23 3.03
C PHE A 35 14.44 -5.99 3.17
N GLN A 36 15.28 -6.78 2.52
CA GLN A 36 16.74 -6.59 2.54
C GLN A 36 17.21 -5.40 1.69
N LEU A 37 16.33 -4.85 0.82
CA LEU A 37 16.66 -3.75 -0.09
C LEU A 37 16.60 -2.37 0.57
N ALA A 38 16.05 -2.26 1.79
CA ALA A 38 15.98 -0.98 2.50
C ALA A 38 16.12 -1.17 4.00
N ASP A 39 16.40 -0.08 4.70
CA ASP A 39 16.73 -0.08 6.12
C ASP A 39 15.54 0.25 7.01
N TYR A 40 14.56 0.96 6.49
CA TYR A 40 13.41 1.43 7.23
C TYR A 40 12.16 1.34 6.36
N TRP A 41 11.29 0.41 6.69
CA TRP A 41 10.00 0.24 6.04
C TRP A 41 8.90 0.66 6.99
N PHE A 42 7.99 1.48 6.53
CA PHE A 42 6.82 1.83 7.32
C PHE A 42 5.53 1.65 6.52
N ALA A 43 4.48 1.28 7.23
CA ALA A 43 3.17 1.07 6.64
C ALA A 43 2.06 1.30 7.65
N SER A 44 0.87 1.59 7.17
CA SER A 44 -0.36 1.64 7.96
C SER A 44 -1.23 0.43 7.66
N CYS A 45 -1.92 -0.09 8.67
CA CYS A 45 -2.66 -1.34 8.56
C CYS A 45 -4.00 -1.25 7.81
N GLN A 46 -4.54 -0.05 7.56
CA GLN A 46 -5.86 0.14 6.93
C GLN A 46 -5.89 0.01 5.40
N LYS A 47 -4.81 -0.44 4.78
CA LYS A 47 -4.70 -0.68 3.34
C LYS A 47 -4.76 -2.17 3.03
N CYS A 48 -3.69 -2.76 2.55
CA CYS A 48 -3.66 -4.16 2.14
C CYS A 48 -3.89 -5.14 3.30
N LEU A 49 -3.58 -4.77 4.54
CA LEU A 49 -3.88 -5.60 5.71
C LEU A 49 -5.36 -5.57 6.12
N GLY A 50 -6.16 -4.65 5.57
CA GLY A 50 -7.62 -4.63 5.74
C GLY A 50 -8.11 -4.28 7.14
N LEU A 51 -7.29 -3.64 7.97
CA LEU A 51 -7.62 -3.30 9.35
C LEU A 51 -8.20 -1.89 9.47
N PRO A 52 -8.83 -1.54 10.60
CA PRO A 52 -9.12 -0.15 10.92
C PRO A 52 -7.84 0.70 10.98
N ALA A 53 -7.99 2.00 10.71
CA ALA A 53 -6.88 2.94 10.85
C ALA A 53 -6.43 3.08 12.32
N GLY A 54 -5.19 3.52 12.55
CA GLY A 54 -4.65 3.80 13.89
C GLY A 54 -3.53 2.86 14.34
N LEU A 55 -3.09 1.92 13.49
CA LEU A 55 -1.92 1.09 13.75
C LEU A 55 -0.92 1.25 12.61
N GLY A 56 0.31 1.67 12.96
CA GLY A 56 1.48 1.70 12.08
C GLY A 56 2.41 0.52 12.33
N LEU A 57 3.08 0.06 11.29
CA LEU A 57 4.10 -0.99 11.34
C LEU A 57 5.43 -0.44 10.88
N LEU A 58 6.50 -0.84 11.57
CA LEU A 58 7.87 -0.56 11.22
C LEU A 58 8.64 -1.86 11.08
N ILE A 59 9.41 -2.00 9.98
CA ILE A 59 10.39 -3.06 9.80
C ILE A 59 11.72 -2.36 9.57
N VAL A 60 12.72 -2.65 10.41
CA VAL A 60 13.97 -1.90 10.44
C VAL A 60 15.19 -2.80 10.42
N SER A 61 16.24 -2.36 9.73
CA SER A 61 17.53 -3.05 9.68
C SER A 61 18.36 -2.79 10.95
N PRO A 62 19.36 -3.64 11.25
CA PRO A 62 20.35 -3.34 12.28
C PRO A 62 21.10 -2.01 12.03
N ALA A 63 21.36 -1.66 10.78
CA ALA A 63 22.00 -0.40 10.40
C ALA A 63 21.14 0.82 10.78
N ALA A 64 19.80 0.74 10.56
CA ALA A 64 18.88 1.79 10.99
C ALA A 64 18.88 1.96 12.52
N ILE A 65 18.93 0.85 13.27
CA ILE A 65 18.99 0.90 14.73
C ILE A 65 20.28 1.55 15.20
N GLU A 66 21.42 1.20 14.61
CA GLU A 66 22.69 1.79 14.97
C GLU A 66 22.75 3.29 14.62
N ARG A 67 22.24 3.67 13.45
CA ARG A 67 22.12 5.09 13.09
C ARG A 67 21.26 5.87 14.07
N GLY A 68 20.14 5.28 14.52
CA GLY A 68 19.28 5.86 15.55
C GLY A 68 20.02 6.11 16.86
N ARG A 69 20.87 5.16 17.29
CA ARG A 69 21.71 5.31 18.49
C ARG A 69 22.71 6.45 18.36
N LEU A 70 23.37 6.56 17.21
CA LEU A 70 24.32 7.64 16.94
C LEU A 70 23.66 9.02 16.95
N LEU A 71 22.42 9.13 16.45
CA LEU A 71 21.66 10.37 16.47
C LEU A 71 21.15 10.73 17.86
N GLY A 72 20.85 9.74 18.69
CA GLY A 72 20.45 9.92 20.10
C GLY A 72 19.13 10.67 20.32
N GLU A 73 18.29 10.83 19.30
CA GLU A 73 17.06 11.60 19.36
C GLU A 73 16.01 10.89 20.23
N ARG A 74 15.40 11.62 21.21
CA ARG A 74 14.41 11.10 22.16
C ARG A 74 13.31 12.09 22.53
N SER A 75 13.31 13.27 21.91
CA SER A 75 12.42 14.37 22.32
C SER A 75 11.02 14.29 21.68
N HIS A 76 10.86 13.50 20.63
CA HIS A 76 9.59 13.38 19.93
C HIS A 76 8.74 12.21 20.44
N TYR A 77 7.42 12.34 20.31
CA TYR A 77 6.47 11.28 20.69
C TYR A 77 6.82 9.93 20.03
N ASN A 78 7.13 9.94 18.74
CA ASN A 78 7.52 8.76 17.97
C ASN A 78 9.04 8.62 17.83
N SER A 79 9.80 9.01 18.85
CA SER A 79 11.26 8.81 18.85
C SER A 79 11.60 7.36 18.53
N PHE A 80 12.42 7.18 17.50
CA PHE A 80 12.79 5.86 16.98
C PHE A 80 13.45 4.98 18.04
N LEU A 81 14.33 5.55 18.86
CA LEU A 81 14.98 4.80 19.93
C LEU A 81 14.00 4.32 21.01
N ASN A 82 13.01 5.13 21.35
CA ASN A 82 11.98 4.73 22.31
C ASN A 82 11.15 3.56 21.73
N LEU A 83 10.80 3.62 20.45
CA LEU A 83 10.11 2.52 19.75
C LEU A 83 10.92 1.22 19.79
N VAL A 84 12.21 1.29 19.44
CA VAL A 84 13.12 0.12 19.42
C VAL A 84 13.30 -0.46 20.82
N GLU A 85 13.49 0.37 21.84
CA GLU A 85 13.69 -0.09 23.22
C GLU A 85 12.46 -0.78 23.80
N HIS A 86 11.25 -0.26 23.52
CA HIS A 86 10.02 -0.90 23.95
C HIS A 86 9.72 -2.18 23.14
N ALA A 87 9.96 -2.18 21.83
CA ALA A 87 9.80 -3.38 21.01
C ALA A 87 10.67 -4.55 21.49
N ARG A 88 11.91 -4.29 21.98
CA ARG A 88 12.77 -5.32 22.59
C ARG A 88 12.22 -5.91 23.90
N LYS A 89 11.31 -5.19 24.56
CA LYS A 89 10.59 -5.65 25.75
C LYS A 89 9.21 -6.22 25.41
N GLU A 90 8.93 -6.43 24.11
CA GLU A 90 7.63 -6.88 23.60
C GLU A 90 6.48 -5.93 24.01
N GLN A 91 6.77 -4.62 24.04
CA GLN A 91 5.85 -3.57 24.43
C GLN A 91 5.79 -2.48 23.37
N THR A 92 4.67 -1.78 23.32
CA THR A 92 4.56 -0.48 22.65
C THR A 92 5.01 0.63 23.59
N HIS A 93 5.51 1.74 23.06
CA HIS A 93 6.01 2.86 23.86
C HIS A 93 4.88 3.63 24.59
N TYR A 94 3.63 3.47 24.16
CA TYR A 94 2.42 3.96 24.83
C TYR A 94 1.34 2.91 24.75
N THR A 95 0.25 3.06 25.52
CA THR A 95 -0.88 2.13 25.49
C THR A 95 -1.45 2.01 24.08
N PRO A 96 -1.44 0.81 23.47
CA PRO A 96 -1.86 0.63 22.09
C PRO A 96 -3.36 0.39 21.97
N ASN A 97 -3.88 0.50 20.75
CA ASN A 97 -5.16 -0.11 20.42
C ASN A 97 -4.99 -1.63 20.34
N VAL A 98 -5.26 -2.31 21.45
CA VAL A 98 -5.09 -3.77 21.58
C VAL A 98 -5.95 -4.53 20.58
N LEU A 99 -7.15 -4.03 20.25
CA LEU A 99 -8.02 -4.64 19.24
C LEU A 99 -7.34 -4.67 17.86
N ASN A 100 -6.69 -3.57 17.45
CA ASN A 100 -5.98 -3.54 16.17
C ASN A 100 -4.79 -4.51 16.15
N ILE A 101 -4.08 -4.69 17.27
CA ILE A 101 -2.99 -5.67 17.37
C ILE A 101 -3.56 -7.09 17.26
N TYR A 102 -4.64 -7.39 17.94
CA TYR A 102 -5.32 -8.68 17.86
C TYR A 102 -5.82 -8.96 16.43
N LEU A 103 -6.45 -7.98 15.78
CA LEU A 103 -6.90 -8.11 14.40
C LEU A 103 -5.74 -8.33 13.43
N LEU A 104 -4.62 -7.63 13.63
CA LEU A 104 -3.41 -7.85 12.82
C LEU A 104 -2.90 -9.28 12.96
N TRP A 105 -2.79 -9.77 14.19
CA TRP A 105 -2.40 -11.15 14.44
C TRP A 105 -3.35 -12.14 13.74
N ARG A 106 -4.67 -11.94 13.86
CA ARG A 106 -5.67 -12.80 13.20
C ARG A 106 -5.53 -12.78 11.67
N THR A 107 -5.35 -11.60 11.09
CA THR A 107 -5.18 -11.42 9.65
C THR A 107 -3.94 -12.14 9.14
N LEU A 108 -2.81 -12.03 9.85
CA LEU A 108 -1.57 -12.67 9.47
C LEU A 108 -1.60 -14.21 9.69
N ALA A 109 -2.26 -14.67 10.75
CA ALA A 109 -2.33 -16.09 11.08
C ALA A 109 -3.30 -16.88 10.19
N ALA A 110 -4.41 -16.27 9.75
CA ALA A 110 -5.48 -16.94 9.00
C ALA A 110 -5.52 -16.56 7.51
N GLY A 111 -4.77 -15.53 7.12
CA GLY A 111 -4.76 -15.05 5.73
C GLY A 111 -3.97 -15.96 4.78
N PRO A 112 -4.18 -15.80 3.48
CA PRO A 112 -3.39 -16.49 2.47
C PRO A 112 -1.92 -16.01 2.51
N SER A 113 -1.01 -16.83 1.99
CA SER A 113 0.39 -16.42 1.85
C SER A 113 0.51 -15.18 0.95
N ILE A 114 1.57 -14.39 1.16
CA ILE A 114 1.81 -13.19 0.34
C ILE A 114 1.96 -13.51 -1.14
N VAL A 115 2.47 -14.71 -1.48
CA VAL A 115 2.60 -15.16 -2.88
C VAL A 115 1.22 -15.31 -3.54
N VAL A 116 0.27 -15.93 -2.82
CA VAL A 116 -1.11 -16.10 -3.29
C VAL A 116 -1.81 -14.74 -3.41
N THR A 117 -1.60 -13.88 -2.43
CA THR A 117 -2.17 -12.52 -2.41
C THR A 117 -1.67 -11.67 -3.57
N ASP A 118 -0.35 -11.56 -3.76
CA ASP A 118 0.26 -10.77 -4.83
C ASP A 118 -0.22 -11.25 -6.22
N ARG A 119 -0.23 -12.57 -6.43
CA ARG A 119 -0.73 -13.16 -7.67
C ARG A 119 -2.19 -12.77 -7.93
N ARG A 120 -3.07 -12.94 -6.95
CA ARG A 120 -4.49 -12.58 -7.06
C ARG A 120 -4.69 -11.10 -7.46
N LEU A 121 -3.95 -10.19 -6.82
CA LEU A 121 -4.06 -8.77 -7.14
C LEU A 121 -3.56 -8.44 -8.54
N ARG A 122 -2.51 -9.11 -9.02
CA ARG A 122 -2.00 -8.96 -10.39
C ARG A 122 -2.97 -9.54 -11.43
N ASP A 123 -3.58 -10.69 -11.15
CA ASP A 123 -4.59 -11.29 -12.05
C ASP A 123 -5.79 -10.33 -12.23
N ARG A 124 -6.24 -9.67 -11.16
CA ARG A 124 -7.27 -8.62 -11.23
C ARG A 124 -6.82 -7.43 -12.08
N MET A 125 -5.55 -7.03 -12.00
CA MET A 125 -4.98 -5.97 -12.83
C MET A 125 -4.98 -6.31 -14.31
N VAL A 126 -4.72 -7.58 -14.68
CA VAL A 126 -4.77 -8.03 -16.08
C VAL A 126 -6.17 -7.85 -16.65
N GLY A 127 -7.20 -8.31 -15.94
CA GLY A 127 -8.59 -8.13 -16.35
C GLY A 127 -8.98 -6.65 -16.49
N LEU A 128 -8.62 -5.83 -15.51
CA LEU A 128 -8.93 -4.40 -15.55
C LEU A 128 -8.17 -3.66 -16.67
N ASN A 129 -6.95 -4.07 -16.97
CA ASN A 129 -6.19 -3.48 -18.08
C ASN A 129 -6.90 -3.67 -19.42
N SER A 130 -7.44 -4.85 -19.68
CA SER A 130 -8.21 -5.12 -20.90
C SER A 130 -9.45 -4.21 -21.00
N ILE A 131 -10.17 -4.03 -19.91
CA ILE A 131 -11.35 -3.15 -19.85
C ILE A 131 -10.95 -1.69 -20.13
N ILE A 132 -9.92 -1.17 -19.46
CA ILE A 132 -9.48 0.22 -19.66
C ILE A 132 -8.99 0.46 -21.08
N GLN A 133 -8.27 -0.50 -21.67
CA GLN A 133 -7.77 -0.37 -23.05
C GLN A 133 -8.88 -0.37 -24.11
N SER A 134 -9.99 -1.05 -23.86
CA SER A 134 -11.14 -1.09 -24.77
C SER A 134 -12.12 0.08 -24.57
N ASN A 135 -11.96 0.87 -23.51
CA ASN A 135 -12.87 1.95 -23.15
C ASN A 135 -12.26 3.31 -23.53
N GLY A 136 -12.95 4.07 -24.40
CA GLY A 136 -12.48 5.39 -24.84
C GLY A 136 -12.69 6.54 -23.85
N ALA A 137 -13.46 6.33 -22.76
CA ALA A 137 -13.78 7.37 -21.79
C ALA A 137 -12.82 7.41 -20.58
N ILE A 138 -12.03 6.36 -20.39
CA ILE A 138 -11.08 6.24 -19.29
C ILE A 138 -9.70 5.79 -19.77
N ASP A 139 -8.65 6.18 -19.07
CA ASP A 139 -7.27 5.77 -19.39
C ASP A 139 -6.44 5.65 -18.10
N TRP A 140 -5.31 4.99 -18.18
CA TRP A 140 -4.35 4.90 -17.10
C TRP A 140 -3.70 6.26 -16.81
N LEU A 141 -3.62 6.66 -15.53
CA LEU A 141 -2.78 7.81 -15.17
C LEU A 141 -1.29 7.49 -15.40
N VAL A 142 -0.86 6.29 -15.02
CA VAL A 142 0.51 5.82 -15.22
C VAL A 142 0.57 5.07 -16.55
N SER A 143 1.15 5.71 -17.57
CA SER A 143 1.27 5.15 -18.92
C SER A 143 2.16 3.90 -18.97
N ASN A 144 3.30 3.93 -18.28
CA ASN A 144 4.20 2.78 -18.20
C ASN A 144 3.60 1.67 -17.33
N ALA A 145 3.22 0.55 -17.96
CA ALA A 145 2.58 -0.58 -17.30
C ALA A 145 3.43 -1.20 -16.17
N SER A 146 4.76 -1.21 -16.30
CA SER A 146 5.66 -1.76 -15.28
C SER A 146 5.67 -0.96 -13.97
N LEU A 147 5.26 0.31 -14.03
CA LEU A 147 5.22 1.22 -12.87
C LEU A 147 3.82 1.32 -12.25
N ARG A 148 2.81 0.63 -12.79
CA ARG A 148 1.46 0.63 -12.23
C ARG A 148 1.40 -0.12 -10.91
N SER A 149 0.73 0.47 -9.92
CA SER A 149 0.51 -0.20 -8.63
C SER A 149 -0.57 -1.28 -8.77
N PRO A 150 -0.34 -2.51 -8.32
CA PRO A 150 -1.39 -3.51 -8.29
C PRO A 150 -2.39 -3.34 -7.14
N THR A 151 -2.12 -2.46 -6.19
CA THR A 151 -2.93 -2.28 -4.98
C THR A 151 -3.77 -1.01 -5.01
N VAL A 152 -3.25 0.09 -5.58
CA VAL A 152 -3.98 1.34 -5.77
C VAL A 152 -3.90 1.71 -7.24
N ILE A 153 -5.00 1.54 -7.93
CA ILE A 153 -5.15 1.78 -9.35
C ILE A 153 -5.65 3.21 -9.53
N THR A 154 -5.03 3.97 -10.42
CA THR A 154 -5.45 5.34 -10.74
C THR A 154 -5.74 5.44 -12.22
N ILE A 155 -6.96 5.85 -12.54
CA ILE A 155 -7.41 6.07 -13.92
C ILE A 155 -7.76 7.54 -14.12
N LYS A 156 -7.53 8.02 -15.34
CA LYS A 156 -7.98 9.33 -15.83
C LYS A 156 -9.37 9.23 -16.42
N THR A 157 -10.16 10.26 -16.26
CA THR A 157 -11.45 10.47 -16.90
C THR A 157 -11.70 11.95 -17.08
N SER A 158 -12.54 12.32 -18.05
CA SER A 158 -12.94 13.71 -18.27
C SER A 158 -13.83 14.25 -17.14
N ASP A 159 -14.61 13.39 -16.51
CA ASP A 159 -15.49 13.75 -15.38
C ASP A 159 -15.37 12.72 -14.23
N PRO A 160 -14.45 12.96 -13.28
CA PRO A 160 -14.32 12.11 -12.09
C PRO A 160 -15.52 12.15 -11.16
N LEU A 161 -16.31 13.23 -11.16
CA LEU A 161 -17.48 13.37 -10.32
C LEU A 161 -18.60 12.47 -10.84
N GLU A 162 -18.95 12.60 -12.12
CA GLU A 162 -19.95 11.75 -12.77
C GLU A 162 -19.62 10.26 -12.59
N LEU A 163 -18.35 9.89 -12.84
CA LEU A 163 -17.92 8.49 -12.69
C LEU A 163 -18.12 7.97 -11.26
N LYS A 164 -17.84 8.80 -10.24
CA LYS A 164 -18.07 8.43 -8.83
C LYS A 164 -19.57 8.34 -8.49
N GLU A 165 -20.40 9.23 -9.01
CA GLU A 165 -21.85 9.19 -8.81
C GLU A 165 -22.47 7.95 -9.46
N ARG A 166 -22.06 7.60 -10.68
CA ARG A 166 -22.47 6.36 -11.34
C ARG A 166 -22.04 5.13 -10.55
N ALA A 167 -20.81 5.08 -10.03
CA ALA A 167 -20.35 3.99 -9.17
C ALA A 167 -21.18 3.92 -7.87
N LEU A 168 -21.45 5.06 -7.23
CA LEU A 168 -22.21 5.14 -5.99
C LEU A 168 -23.65 4.65 -6.18
N SER A 169 -24.30 4.91 -7.33
CA SER A 169 -25.63 4.39 -7.65
C SER A 169 -25.65 2.84 -7.68
N GLN A 170 -24.51 2.22 -7.93
CA GLN A 170 -24.31 0.76 -7.86
C GLN A 170 -23.72 0.32 -6.50
N LYS A 171 -23.77 1.18 -5.47
CA LYS A 171 -23.21 0.93 -4.12
C LYS A 171 -21.70 0.71 -4.10
N MET A 172 -20.99 1.23 -5.09
CA MET A 172 -19.53 1.19 -5.18
C MET A 172 -18.94 2.57 -4.89
N ILE A 173 -17.85 2.62 -4.11
CA ILE A 173 -17.20 3.87 -3.73
C ILE A 173 -15.83 3.92 -4.39
N LEU A 174 -15.62 4.88 -5.30
CA LEU A 174 -14.33 5.19 -5.89
C LEU A 174 -13.62 6.27 -5.06
N GLY A 175 -12.31 6.13 -4.91
CA GLY A 175 -11.49 7.11 -4.22
C GLY A 175 -11.25 8.37 -5.07
N ASN A 176 -11.11 9.52 -4.42
CA ASN A 176 -10.72 10.76 -5.08
C ASN A 176 -9.31 10.65 -5.65
N GLY A 177 -9.03 11.38 -6.73
CA GLY A 177 -7.70 11.67 -7.19
C GLY A 177 -6.89 12.40 -6.10
N TYR A 178 -5.59 12.58 -6.32
CA TYR A 178 -4.70 13.19 -5.34
C TYR A 178 -3.80 14.28 -5.97
N GLY A 179 -3.48 15.31 -5.18
CA GLY A 179 -2.62 16.41 -5.60
C GLY A 179 -3.12 17.08 -6.89
N VAL A 180 -2.22 17.37 -7.80
CA VAL A 180 -2.51 18.03 -9.09
C VAL A 180 -3.41 17.19 -10.03
N TRP A 181 -3.52 15.89 -9.77
CA TRP A 181 -4.33 14.97 -10.56
C TRP A 181 -5.77 14.80 -10.01
N LYS A 182 -6.13 15.51 -8.94
CA LYS A 182 -7.40 15.33 -8.22
C LYS A 182 -8.62 15.48 -9.14
N GLU A 183 -8.59 16.47 -9.99
CA GLU A 183 -9.75 16.90 -10.82
C GLU A 183 -9.90 16.08 -12.12
N ILE A 184 -8.95 15.20 -12.42
CA ILE A 184 -8.96 14.39 -13.65
C ILE A 184 -8.79 12.89 -13.39
N THR A 185 -8.79 12.46 -12.12
CA THR A 185 -8.58 11.05 -11.78
C THR A 185 -9.51 10.54 -10.70
N VAL A 186 -9.74 9.23 -10.75
CA VAL A 186 -10.29 8.45 -9.64
C VAL A 186 -9.33 7.32 -9.25
N ARG A 187 -9.45 6.86 -8.01
CA ARG A 187 -8.65 5.73 -7.50
C ARG A 187 -9.53 4.55 -7.18
N ILE A 188 -9.05 3.38 -7.54
CA ILE A 188 -9.67 2.09 -7.27
C ILE A 188 -8.77 1.34 -6.29
N ALA A 189 -9.32 0.93 -5.15
CA ALA A 189 -8.63 0.10 -4.20
C ALA A 189 -8.70 -1.37 -4.65
N ASN A 190 -7.55 -1.95 -4.99
CA ASN A 190 -7.42 -3.39 -5.23
C ASN A 190 -6.72 -4.01 -4.02
N PHE A 191 -7.36 -3.95 -2.86
CA PHE A 191 -6.80 -4.48 -1.62
C PHE A 191 -7.21 -5.93 -1.38
N PRO A 192 -6.39 -6.73 -0.68
CA PRO A 192 -6.69 -8.13 -0.38
C PRO A 192 -8.01 -8.36 0.35
N ALA A 193 -8.46 -7.40 1.16
CA ALA A 193 -9.72 -7.48 1.90
C ALA A 193 -10.96 -7.40 0.99
N MET A 194 -10.82 -6.88 -0.25
CA MET A 194 -11.92 -6.91 -1.23
C MET A 194 -12.07 -8.33 -1.76
N GLY A 195 -13.27 -8.89 -1.69
CA GLY A 195 -13.60 -10.22 -2.20
C GLY A 195 -13.50 -10.31 -3.73
N ASP A 196 -13.33 -11.52 -4.24
CA ASP A 196 -13.23 -11.73 -5.71
C ASP A 196 -14.58 -11.54 -6.39
N ILE A 197 -15.68 -11.80 -5.69
CA ILE A 197 -17.04 -11.57 -6.19
C ILE A 197 -17.28 -10.07 -6.37
N GLU A 198 -16.98 -9.28 -5.34
CA GLU A 198 -17.15 -7.82 -5.36
C GLU A 198 -16.27 -7.18 -6.44
N PHE A 199 -15.04 -7.65 -6.59
CA PHE A 199 -14.14 -7.14 -7.63
C PHE A 199 -14.61 -7.51 -9.04
N ARG A 200 -15.18 -8.70 -9.22
CA ARG A 200 -15.77 -9.11 -10.52
C ARG A 200 -16.99 -8.25 -10.87
N ILE A 201 -17.91 -8.01 -9.93
CA ILE A 201 -19.04 -7.10 -10.13
C ILE A 201 -18.55 -5.70 -10.54
N PHE A 202 -17.50 -5.23 -9.88
CA PHE A 202 -16.86 -3.96 -10.24
C PHE A 202 -16.31 -3.98 -11.67
N MET A 203 -15.62 -5.03 -12.10
CA MET A 203 -15.10 -5.15 -13.49
C MET A 203 -16.23 -5.22 -14.53
N GLU A 204 -17.31 -5.96 -14.25
CA GLU A 204 -18.48 -6.02 -15.11
C GLU A 204 -19.12 -4.63 -15.27
N TRP A 205 -19.23 -3.87 -14.19
CA TRP A 205 -19.70 -2.49 -14.27
C TRP A 205 -18.77 -1.60 -15.08
N MET A 206 -17.45 -1.70 -14.86
CA MET A 206 -16.45 -0.95 -15.62
C MET A 206 -16.47 -1.23 -17.12
N SER A 207 -16.78 -2.46 -17.52
CA SER A 207 -16.88 -2.83 -18.95
C SER A 207 -18.12 -2.26 -19.66
N ASN A 208 -19.09 -1.75 -18.89
CA ASN A 208 -20.32 -1.14 -19.40
C ASN A 208 -20.32 0.40 -19.26
N LEU A 209 -19.17 1.02 -19.00
CA LEU A 209 -19.04 2.48 -18.96
C LEU A 209 -19.04 3.07 -20.35
#